data_6803cc44680d91c33497bf93024c0812
#
_entry.id   6803cc44680d91c33497bf93024c0812
#
_cell.length_a   1.000
_cell.length_b   1.000
_cell.length_c   1.000
_cell.angle_alpha   90.00
_cell.angle_beta   90.00
_cell.angle_gamma   90.00
#
_symmetry.space_group_name_H-M   'P 1'
#
loop_
_entity.id
_entity.type
_entity.pdbx_description
1 polymer ?
#
loop_
_entity_poly.entity_id
_entity_poly.type
_entity_poly.pdbx_seq_one_letter_code
_entity_poly.pdbx_strand_id
1 'polypeptide(L)'
;GRGARRSALYDKDGNEVMAFDGEQSATIQNGLLVLQESRMVGDSYDVDYDSYGTCSVIDLATGKNLPVPEGAYSCIVCGDALVFNCYARPADLAADEWDDDPSLHSWVTVQQKDGTQTYGSSTSTASRISYEPDELDDWVELDIFHADGSPVDQVLHNPATGEGLRGYRQTCGHGTAAFLTPSGTYQLRDLTTEDRGVIAEFDALPSNYFPGYVVTWNVDSDYRYSLHDLSTGEVTPLYAVSLAGKRIALYAQDGSLKVCDTDTGALITDVNAGTIGDDQRVTLDCEEDGFVWMELRDADSYEIAAIRVYSPQGLVSDLSSLNETYNYLSYLTTDAN
;
A
#
# COMPACT_ATOMS: atom_id res chain seq x y z
N GLY A 1 -31.30 -5.69 22.80
CA GLY A 1 -30.80 -4.39 22.46
C GLY A 1 -29.29 -4.41 22.59
N ARG A 2 -28.52 -4.29 21.50
CA ARG A 2 -27.09 -3.97 21.58
C ARG A 2 -27.02 -2.56 22.14
N GLY A 3 -26.35 -2.37 23.28
CA GLY A 3 -26.12 -1.04 23.84
C GLY A 3 -25.31 -0.22 22.86
N ALA A 4 -25.66 1.05 22.68
CA ALA A 4 -24.90 1.98 21.87
C ALA A 4 -23.44 1.95 22.33
N ARG A 5 -22.51 1.69 21.41
CA ARG A 5 -21.07 1.79 21.67
C ARG A 5 -20.77 3.28 21.82
N ARG A 6 -20.08 3.64 22.91
CA ARG A 6 -19.57 4.98 23.16
C ARG A 6 -18.07 4.95 22.96
N SER A 7 -17.54 5.84 22.14
CA SER A 7 -16.12 6.09 22.01
C SER A 7 -15.78 7.42 22.66
N ALA A 8 -14.58 7.56 23.21
CA ALA A 8 -14.13 8.78 23.82
C ALA A 8 -12.64 9.01 23.59
N LEU A 9 -12.28 10.27 23.44
CA LEU A 9 -10.91 10.75 23.41
C LEU A 9 -10.48 11.14 24.82
N TYR A 10 -9.32 10.67 25.24
CA TYR A 10 -8.73 10.99 26.54
C TYR A 10 -7.41 11.73 26.33
N ASP A 11 -7.11 12.66 27.24
CA ASP A 11 -5.79 13.28 27.29
C ASP A 11 -4.75 12.32 27.89
N LYS A 12 -3.48 12.75 27.91
CA LYS A 12 -2.37 11.97 28.47
C LYS A 12 -2.51 11.67 29.98
N ASP A 13 -3.36 12.41 30.69
CA ASP A 13 -3.59 12.29 32.13
C ASP A 13 -4.85 11.42 32.40
N GLY A 14 -5.52 10.92 31.34
CA GLY A 14 -6.68 10.05 31.39
C GLY A 14 -8.02 10.77 31.59
N ASN A 15 -8.06 12.09 31.40
CA ASN A 15 -9.32 12.84 31.43
C ASN A 15 -10.02 12.75 30.09
N GLU A 16 -11.34 12.53 30.12
CA GLU A 16 -12.14 12.55 28.88
C GLU A 16 -12.18 13.96 28.29
N VAL A 17 -11.66 14.11 27.09
CA VAL A 17 -11.65 15.40 26.34
C VAL A 17 -12.91 15.52 25.51
N MET A 18 -13.34 14.42 24.87
CA MET A 18 -14.48 14.37 23.98
C MET A 18 -15.09 12.98 23.96
N ALA A 19 -16.40 12.89 23.87
CA ALA A 19 -17.12 11.65 23.65
C ALA A 19 -17.96 11.75 22.38
N PHE A 20 -18.05 10.64 21.66
CA PHE A 20 -18.87 10.51 20.46
C PHE A 20 -19.68 9.22 20.52
N ASP A 21 -20.90 9.30 20.00
CA ASP A 21 -21.83 8.17 19.96
C ASP A 21 -21.72 7.46 18.61
N GLY A 22 -21.88 6.14 18.64
CA GLY A 22 -21.99 5.34 17.42
C GLY A 22 -20.73 4.62 16.99
N GLU A 23 -20.79 4.08 15.77
CA GLU A 23 -19.68 3.35 15.12
C GLU A 23 -18.83 4.32 14.28
N GLN A 24 -18.23 5.28 14.95
CA GLN A 24 -17.33 6.24 14.30
C GLN A 24 -15.89 5.76 14.42
N SER A 25 -15.14 5.81 13.31
CA SER A 25 -13.70 5.76 13.35
C SER A 25 -13.14 7.16 13.66
N ALA A 26 -12.07 7.21 14.43
CA ALA A 26 -11.43 8.45 14.83
C ALA A 26 -9.93 8.38 14.54
N THR A 27 -9.41 9.35 13.80
CA THR A 27 -7.98 9.49 13.52
C THR A 27 -7.52 10.86 13.98
N ILE A 28 -6.36 10.92 14.63
CA ILE A 28 -5.73 12.18 15.01
C ILE A 28 -4.46 12.36 14.20
N GLN A 29 -4.39 13.47 13.45
CA GLN A 29 -3.24 13.81 12.65
C GLN A 29 -3.06 15.33 12.62
N ASN A 30 -1.84 15.81 12.81
CA ASN A 30 -1.47 17.24 12.77
C ASN A 30 -2.34 18.16 13.65
N GLY A 31 -2.78 17.69 14.84
CA GLY A 31 -3.63 18.45 15.75
C GLY A 31 -5.11 18.51 15.33
N LEU A 32 -5.50 17.76 14.34
CA LEU A 32 -6.87 17.59 13.88
C LEU A 32 -7.41 16.23 14.29
N LEU A 33 -8.67 16.18 14.68
CA LEU A 33 -9.43 14.94 14.89
C LEU A 33 -10.38 14.79 13.71
N VAL A 34 -10.19 13.74 12.93
CA VAL A 34 -11.09 13.32 11.85
C VAL A 34 -12.01 12.23 12.40
N LEU A 35 -13.31 12.47 12.35
CA LEU A 35 -14.34 11.50 12.68
C LEU A 35 -15.05 11.07 11.40
N GLN A 36 -15.13 9.76 11.19
CA GLN A 36 -15.84 9.17 10.05
C GLN A 36 -16.91 8.23 10.57
N GLU A 37 -18.14 8.45 10.17
CA GLU A 37 -19.25 7.58 10.47
C GLU A 37 -19.45 6.61 9.31
N SER A 38 -19.21 5.31 9.56
CA SER A 38 -19.54 4.27 8.60
C SER A 38 -21.03 3.96 8.69
N ARG A 39 -21.75 4.02 7.58
CA ARG A 39 -23.15 3.61 7.52
C ARG A 39 -23.20 2.19 6.98
N MET A 40 -23.58 1.24 7.85
CA MET A 40 -23.92 -0.12 7.40
C MET A 40 -25.27 -0.05 6.66
N VAL A 41 -25.33 -0.51 5.45
CA VAL A 41 -26.57 -0.67 4.69
C VAL A 41 -26.58 -2.10 4.16
N GLY A 42 -27.64 -2.87 4.48
CA GLY A 42 -27.86 -4.24 4.02
C GLY A 42 -28.07 -5.26 5.14
N ASP A 43 -28.68 -6.38 4.83
CA ASP A 43 -28.89 -7.52 5.73
C ASP A 43 -27.59 -8.31 5.91
N SER A 44 -27.37 -8.86 7.07
CA SER A 44 -26.15 -9.28 7.74
C SER A 44 -25.32 -10.41 7.14
N TYR A 45 -25.45 -10.77 5.87
CA TYR A 45 -24.71 -11.87 5.25
C TYR A 45 -23.94 -11.55 3.97
N ASP A 46 -24.26 -10.43 3.30
CA ASP A 46 -23.47 -9.89 2.19
C ASP A 46 -23.06 -8.46 2.55
N VAL A 47 -22.02 -8.35 3.37
CA VAL A 47 -21.55 -7.05 3.85
C VAL A 47 -20.44 -6.58 2.92
N ASP A 48 -20.79 -5.92 1.85
CA ASP A 48 -19.90 -4.91 1.28
C ASP A 48 -19.99 -3.68 2.18
N TYR A 49 -18.87 -3.38 2.85
CA TYR A 49 -18.74 -2.21 3.70
C TYR A 49 -18.61 -0.95 2.85
N ASP A 50 -19.72 -0.46 2.33
CA ASP A 50 -19.74 0.85 1.72
C ASP A 50 -19.90 1.92 2.78
N SER A 51 -18.81 2.61 3.04
CA SER A 51 -18.67 3.65 4.05
C SER A 51 -19.13 5.02 3.57
N TYR A 52 -20.32 5.14 2.97
CA TYR A 52 -20.92 6.43 2.66
C TYR A 52 -21.61 7.03 3.90
N GLY A 53 -20.82 7.33 4.88
CA GLY A 53 -21.26 7.99 6.08
C GLY A 53 -21.10 9.50 5.99
N THR A 54 -20.83 10.08 7.13
CA THR A 54 -20.46 11.50 7.25
C THR A 54 -19.05 11.64 7.77
N CYS A 55 -18.37 12.67 7.31
CA CYS A 55 -17.06 13.05 7.82
C CYS A 55 -17.17 14.37 8.57
N SER A 56 -16.46 14.49 9.69
CA SER A 56 -16.26 15.77 10.39
C SER A 56 -14.81 15.91 10.81
N VAL A 57 -14.32 17.14 10.80
CA VAL A 57 -12.95 17.49 11.19
C VAL A 57 -12.99 18.51 12.29
N ILE A 58 -12.29 18.25 13.38
CA ILE A 58 -12.25 19.10 14.58
C ILE A 58 -10.82 19.53 14.83
N ASP A 59 -10.60 20.82 14.93
CA ASP A 59 -9.33 21.40 15.41
C ASP A 59 -9.21 21.18 16.92
N LEU A 60 -8.29 20.36 17.36
CA LEU A 60 -8.09 20.00 18.76
C LEU A 60 -7.59 21.17 19.61
N ALA A 61 -6.91 22.15 19.02
CA ALA A 61 -6.43 23.33 19.75
C ALA A 61 -7.58 24.29 20.11
N THR A 62 -8.60 24.36 19.26
CA THR A 62 -9.73 25.30 19.44
C THR A 62 -11.04 24.59 19.82
N GLY A 63 -11.14 23.27 19.65
CA GLY A 63 -12.35 22.47 19.82
C GLY A 63 -13.44 22.77 18.78
N LYS A 64 -13.11 23.47 17.69
CA LYS A 64 -14.07 23.88 16.65
C LYS A 64 -14.09 22.90 15.47
N ASN A 65 -15.29 22.66 14.94
CA ASN A 65 -15.45 21.99 13.67
C ASN A 65 -14.89 22.87 12.54
N LEU A 66 -14.11 22.26 11.67
CA LEU A 66 -13.71 22.87 10.41
C LEU A 66 -14.79 22.67 9.35
N PRO A 67 -14.91 23.55 8.35
CA PRO A 67 -15.81 23.36 7.23
C PRO A 67 -15.47 22.07 6.47
N VAL A 68 -16.48 21.30 6.12
CA VAL A 68 -16.37 20.06 5.31
C VAL A 68 -17.16 20.25 4.03
N PRO A 69 -16.68 19.79 2.86
CA PRO A 69 -17.42 19.80 1.61
C PRO A 69 -18.75 19.03 1.72
N GLU A 70 -19.75 19.44 0.94
CA GLU A 70 -20.98 18.67 0.80
C GLU A 70 -20.67 17.27 0.24
N GLY A 71 -21.30 16.25 0.78
CA GLY A 71 -21.08 14.86 0.37
C GLY A 71 -19.79 14.22 0.87
N ALA A 72 -18.96 14.92 1.67
CA ALA A 72 -17.74 14.33 2.21
C ALA A 72 -18.07 13.18 3.17
N TYR A 73 -17.48 12.00 2.92
CA TYR A 73 -17.65 10.81 3.75
C TYR A 73 -16.33 10.31 4.37
N SER A 74 -15.20 10.70 3.81
CA SER A 74 -13.88 10.44 4.40
C SER A 74 -12.94 11.62 4.23
N CYS A 75 -11.94 11.72 5.08
CA CYS A 75 -10.93 12.77 5.05
C CYS A 75 -9.57 12.22 5.43
N ILE A 76 -8.57 12.62 4.67
CA ILE A 76 -7.15 12.43 4.97
C ILE A 76 -6.54 13.80 5.25
N VAL A 77 -5.70 13.88 6.28
CA VAL A 77 -4.90 15.05 6.58
C VAL A 77 -3.52 14.88 5.96
N CYS A 78 -3.19 15.70 4.96
CA CYS A 78 -1.91 15.64 4.26
C CYS A 78 -1.19 16.97 4.44
N GLY A 79 -0.17 17.02 5.30
CA GLY A 79 0.47 18.25 5.70
C GLY A 79 -0.54 19.26 6.30
N ASP A 80 -0.66 20.43 5.68
CA ASP A 80 -1.63 21.48 6.04
C ASP A 80 -2.95 21.40 5.24
N ALA A 81 -3.09 20.44 4.33
CA ALA A 81 -4.27 20.27 3.49
C ALA A 81 -5.19 19.16 4.02
N LEU A 82 -6.48 19.29 3.72
CA LEU A 82 -7.50 18.30 3.95
C LEU A 82 -7.95 17.72 2.61
N VAL A 83 -7.88 16.41 2.46
CA VAL A 83 -8.28 15.71 1.23
C VAL A 83 -9.51 14.88 1.54
N PHE A 84 -10.63 15.21 0.90
CA PHE A 84 -11.93 14.60 1.15
C PHE A 84 -12.34 13.71 -0.02
N ASN A 85 -12.78 12.49 0.29
CA ASN A 85 -13.64 11.74 -0.61
C ASN A 85 -15.07 12.23 -0.43
N CYS A 86 -15.68 12.62 -1.52
CA CYS A 86 -17.06 13.10 -1.58
C CYS A 86 -17.89 12.22 -2.52
N TYR A 87 -19.16 12.08 -2.20
CA TYR A 87 -20.11 11.29 -2.96
C TYR A 87 -21.47 12.00 -3.02
N ALA A 88 -22.12 11.97 -4.17
CA ALA A 88 -23.48 12.43 -4.32
C ALA A 88 -24.34 11.27 -4.83
N ARG A 89 -25.29 10.84 -3.98
CA ARG A 89 -26.25 9.81 -4.38
C ARG A 89 -27.06 10.31 -5.58
N PRO A 90 -27.23 9.50 -6.65
CA PRO A 90 -28.11 9.82 -7.76
C PRO A 90 -29.53 10.12 -7.29
N ALA A 91 -30.15 11.17 -7.84
CA ALA A 91 -31.48 11.63 -7.40
C ALA A 91 -32.60 10.65 -7.74
N ASP A 92 -32.38 9.78 -8.71
CA ASP A 92 -33.30 8.75 -9.19
C ASP A 92 -33.15 7.42 -8.42
N LEU A 93 -32.16 7.30 -7.58
CA LEU A 93 -31.95 6.11 -6.76
C LEU A 93 -32.84 6.16 -5.51
N ALA A 94 -33.69 5.14 -5.30
CA ALA A 94 -34.56 5.09 -4.11
C ALA A 94 -33.72 4.96 -2.83
N ALA A 95 -34.28 5.41 -1.68
CA ALA A 95 -33.54 5.52 -0.42
C ALA A 95 -33.01 4.19 0.14
N ASP A 96 -33.57 3.08 -0.32
CA ASP A 96 -33.26 1.69 0.02
C ASP A 96 -32.57 0.94 -1.14
N GLU A 97 -32.38 1.58 -2.29
CA GLU A 97 -31.61 1.02 -3.40
C GLU A 97 -30.13 1.38 -3.29
N TRP A 98 -29.32 0.46 -3.70
CA TRP A 98 -27.87 0.62 -3.78
C TRP A 98 -27.46 1.23 -5.10
N ASP A 99 -26.39 2.00 -5.06
CA ASP A 99 -25.65 2.34 -6.25
C ASP A 99 -24.73 1.16 -6.57
N ASP A 100 -24.89 0.54 -7.73
CA ASP A 100 -24.09 -0.61 -8.15
C ASP A 100 -22.59 -0.26 -8.24
N ASP A 101 -22.27 1.02 -8.48
CA ASP A 101 -20.90 1.54 -8.46
C ASP A 101 -20.86 2.99 -7.98
N PRO A 102 -20.84 3.20 -6.66
CA PRO A 102 -20.80 4.54 -6.08
C PRO A 102 -19.58 5.35 -6.49
N SER A 103 -18.47 4.70 -6.90
CA SER A 103 -17.27 5.39 -7.36
C SER A 103 -17.53 6.26 -8.60
N LEU A 104 -18.52 5.92 -9.42
CA LEU A 104 -18.92 6.71 -10.58
C LEU A 104 -19.56 8.07 -10.23
N HIS A 105 -20.01 8.24 -8.98
CA HIS A 105 -20.64 9.46 -8.48
C HIS A 105 -19.79 10.16 -7.43
N SER A 106 -18.52 9.73 -7.29
CA SER A 106 -17.57 10.27 -6.32
C SER A 106 -16.65 11.32 -6.93
N TRP A 107 -16.15 12.19 -6.09
CA TRP A 107 -15.09 13.13 -6.43
C TRP A 107 -14.20 13.39 -5.22
N VAL A 108 -13.00 13.89 -5.47
CA VAL A 108 -12.06 14.30 -4.43
C VAL A 108 -12.03 15.82 -4.35
N THR A 109 -12.15 16.34 -3.13
CA THR A 109 -11.97 17.77 -2.85
C THR A 109 -10.72 17.94 -1.97
N VAL A 110 -9.77 18.72 -2.47
CA VAL A 110 -8.58 19.14 -1.73
C VAL A 110 -8.80 20.55 -1.20
N GLN A 111 -8.83 20.69 0.11
CA GLN A 111 -9.01 21.98 0.80
C GLN A 111 -7.65 22.45 1.34
N GLN A 112 -7.09 23.46 0.69
CA GLN A 112 -5.83 24.11 1.06
C GLN A 112 -6.09 25.44 1.80
N LYS A 113 -5.08 25.98 2.47
CA LYS A 113 -5.17 27.31 3.10
C LYS A 113 -5.61 28.42 2.13
N ASP A 114 -5.13 28.34 0.88
CA ASP A 114 -5.27 29.39 -0.12
C ASP A 114 -6.34 29.08 -1.19
N GLY A 115 -7.06 27.97 -1.06
CA GLY A 115 -8.09 27.58 -2.01
C GLY A 115 -8.53 26.14 -1.94
N THR A 116 -9.57 25.79 -2.72
CA THR A 116 -10.14 24.46 -2.82
C THR A 116 -10.02 23.97 -4.26
N GLN A 117 -9.53 22.75 -4.44
CA GLN A 117 -9.47 22.05 -5.72
C GLN A 117 -10.43 20.87 -5.70
N THR A 118 -11.06 20.57 -6.84
CA THR A 118 -11.96 19.43 -6.97
C THR A 118 -11.58 18.58 -8.18
N TYR A 119 -11.50 17.28 -8.00
CA TYR A 119 -11.18 16.31 -9.03
C TYR A 119 -12.38 15.40 -9.28
N GLY A 120 -12.60 15.01 -10.55
CA GLY A 120 -13.62 14.04 -10.94
C GLY A 120 -15.07 14.52 -10.83
N SER A 121 -15.31 15.84 -10.75
CA SER A 121 -16.67 16.41 -10.65
C SER A 121 -17.38 16.58 -12.00
N SER A 122 -16.81 16.11 -13.10
CA SER A 122 -17.44 16.23 -14.43
C SER A 122 -18.39 15.07 -14.72
N THR A 123 -19.33 15.27 -15.64
CA THR A 123 -20.25 14.21 -16.11
C THR A 123 -19.53 13.05 -16.83
N SER A 124 -18.24 13.16 -17.07
CA SER A 124 -17.44 12.18 -17.83
C SER A 124 -16.36 11.50 -16.99
N THR A 125 -16.09 12.00 -15.80
CA THR A 125 -15.04 11.45 -14.93
C THR A 125 -15.45 11.46 -13.47
N ALA A 126 -15.10 10.42 -12.75
CA ALA A 126 -15.16 10.31 -11.30
C ALA A 126 -13.74 10.18 -10.73
N SER A 127 -13.54 10.48 -9.46
CA SER A 127 -12.28 10.24 -8.79
C SER A 127 -12.50 9.86 -7.32
N ARG A 128 -11.57 9.07 -6.79
CA ARG A 128 -11.52 8.74 -5.37
C ARG A 128 -10.07 8.73 -4.90
N ILE A 129 -9.87 8.89 -3.59
CA ILE A 129 -8.59 8.58 -2.95
C ILE A 129 -8.49 7.05 -2.93
N SER A 130 -7.52 6.51 -3.63
CA SER A 130 -7.28 5.08 -3.68
C SER A 130 -6.52 4.63 -2.42
N TYR A 131 -5.48 5.38 -2.06
CA TYR A 131 -4.55 4.99 -1.02
C TYR A 131 -3.75 6.19 -0.49
N GLU A 132 -3.33 6.14 0.79
CA GLU A 132 -2.23 6.96 1.29
C GLU A 132 -0.94 6.24 0.97
N PRO A 133 -0.06 6.78 0.12
CA PRO A 133 1.19 6.11 -0.17
C PRO A 133 2.05 6.02 1.09
N ASP A 134 2.42 4.82 1.49
CA ASP A 134 3.43 4.63 2.53
C ASP A 134 4.71 5.38 2.14
N GLU A 135 5.37 6.00 3.11
CA GLU A 135 6.63 6.75 2.93
C GLU A 135 6.54 8.07 2.12
N LEU A 136 5.34 8.49 1.69
CA LEU A 136 5.13 9.74 0.96
C LEU A 136 4.09 10.63 1.67
N ASP A 137 4.37 11.05 2.90
CA ASP A 137 3.44 11.77 3.80
C ASP A 137 2.79 13.04 3.20
N ASP A 138 3.42 13.63 2.18
CA ASP A 138 2.94 14.84 1.51
C ASP A 138 2.12 14.57 0.24
N TRP A 139 1.89 13.30 -0.09
CA TRP A 139 1.24 12.90 -1.33
C TRP A 139 0.00 12.04 -1.08
N VAL A 140 -0.95 12.09 -2.02
CA VAL A 140 -2.12 11.21 -2.06
C VAL A 140 -2.26 10.59 -3.44
N GLU A 141 -2.65 9.33 -3.47
CA GLU A 141 -2.96 8.63 -4.70
C GLU A 141 -4.43 8.85 -5.06
N LEU A 142 -4.68 9.28 -6.29
CA LEU A 142 -6.00 9.49 -6.84
C LEU A 142 -6.22 8.55 -8.03
N ASP A 143 -7.24 7.70 -7.94
CA ASP A 143 -7.78 6.98 -9.10
C ASP A 143 -8.75 7.87 -9.85
N ILE A 144 -8.61 7.95 -11.16
CA ILE A 144 -9.52 8.67 -12.05
C ILE A 144 -10.18 7.68 -13.00
N PHE A 145 -11.52 7.71 -13.06
CA PHE A 145 -12.36 6.81 -13.86
C PHE A 145 -13.16 7.56 -14.91
N HIS A 146 -13.51 6.89 -15.99
CA HIS A 146 -14.60 7.32 -16.88
C HIS A 146 -15.95 7.08 -16.21
N ALA A 147 -17.01 7.70 -16.76
CA ALA A 147 -18.39 7.51 -16.29
C ALA A 147 -18.91 6.06 -16.42
N ASP A 148 -18.23 5.21 -17.18
CA ASP A 148 -18.54 3.78 -17.32
C ASP A 148 -17.73 2.88 -16.37
N GLY A 149 -16.99 3.48 -15.42
CA GLY A 149 -16.16 2.77 -14.45
C GLY A 149 -14.79 2.33 -14.99
N SER A 150 -14.50 2.52 -16.28
CA SER A 150 -13.20 2.16 -16.82
C SER A 150 -12.09 3.11 -16.29
N PRO A 151 -10.92 2.59 -15.90
CA PRO A 151 -9.85 3.43 -15.36
C PRO A 151 -9.28 4.36 -16.43
N VAL A 152 -9.11 5.64 -16.08
CA VAL A 152 -8.48 6.65 -16.94
C VAL A 152 -7.02 6.78 -16.61
N ASP A 153 -6.70 6.99 -15.33
CA ASP A 153 -5.34 7.30 -14.85
C ASP A 153 -5.24 7.13 -13.35
N GLN A 154 -4.00 6.97 -12.89
CA GLN A 154 -3.64 7.11 -11.49
C GLN A 154 -2.71 8.32 -11.36
N VAL A 155 -3.02 9.19 -10.42
CA VAL A 155 -2.30 10.44 -10.22
C VAL A 155 -1.78 10.47 -8.78
N LEU A 156 -0.48 10.66 -8.64
CA LEU A 156 0.10 11.00 -7.35
C LEU A 156 0.01 12.52 -7.20
N HIS A 157 -0.76 12.99 -6.23
CA HIS A 157 -1.05 14.40 -6.02
C HIS A 157 -0.44 14.89 -4.71
N ASN A 158 0.29 16.02 -4.78
CA ASN A 158 0.75 16.73 -3.59
C ASN A 158 -0.26 17.84 -3.24
N PRO A 159 -1.06 17.68 -2.16
CA PRO A 159 -2.09 18.65 -1.81
C PRO A 159 -1.56 20.01 -1.39
N ALA A 160 -0.33 20.08 -0.87
CA ALA A 160 0.26 21.33 -0.41
C ALA A 160 0.71 22.22 -1.56
N THR A 161 1.24 21.63 -2.64
CA THR A 161 1.75 22.36 -3.82
C THR A 161 0.76 22.44 -4.96
N GLY A 162 -0.25 21.53 -4.98
CA GLY A 162 -1.17 21.35 -6.09
C GLY A 162 -0.55 20.58 -7.28
N GLU A 163 0.65 20.02 -7.12
CA GLU A 163 1.33 19.24 -8.14
C GLU A 163 0.63 17.88 -8.34
N GLY A 164 0.45 17.46 -9.58
CA GLY A 164 -0.11 16.14 -9.94
C GLY A 164 0.78 15.43 -10.93
N LEU A 165 1.27 14.24 -10.56
CA LEU A 165 2.11 13.37 -11.39
C LEU A 165 1.28 12.21 -11.92
N ARG A 166 1.03 12.19 -13.23
CA ARG A 166 0.23 11.18 -13.92
C ARG A 166 1.01 9.91 -14.20
N GLY A 167 0.27 8.80 -14.37
CA GLY A 167 0.85 7.50 -14.66
C GLY A 167 1.42 6.80 -13.44
N TYR A 168 1.17 7.31 -12.24
CA TYR A 168 1.60 6.67 -11.01
C TYR A 168 1.15 5.20 -10.95
N ARG A 169 1.98 4.33 -10.36
CA ARG A 169 1.66 2.91 -10.19
C ARG A 169 1.85 2.44 -8.76
N GLN A 170 2.98 2.77 -8.15
CA GLN A 170 3.26 2.42 -6.75
C GLN A 170 4.49 3.15 -6.22
N THR A 171 4.61 3.22 -4.91
CA THR A 171 5.85 3.57 -4.23
C THR A 171 6.86 2.43 -4.33
N CYS A 172 8.14 2.78 -4.35
CA CYS A 172 9.22 1.80 -4.48
C CYS A 172 10.21 1.85 -3.29
N GLY A 173 9.92 2.62 -2.26
CA GLY A 173 10.80 2.88 -1.12
C GLY A 173 11.69 4.11 -1.29
N HIS A 174 12.24 4.62 -0.18
CA HIS A 174 13.16 5.77 -0.15
C HIS A 174 12.65 7.02 -0.85
N GLY A 175 11.37 7.31 -0.75
CA GLY A 175 10.76 8.47 -1.41
C GLY A 175 10.75 8.37 -2.93
N THR A 176 10.85 7.18 -3.49
CA THR A 176 10.76 6.93 -4.93
C THR A 176 9.43 6.31 -5.34
N ALA A 177 9.02 6.53 -6.58
CA ALA A 177 7.82 5.95 -7.13
C ALA A 177 7.96 5.59 -8.62
N ALA A 178 7.17 4.61 -9.04
CA ALA A 178 7.08 4.13 -10.43
C ALA A 178 5.95 4.82 -11.18
N PHE A 179 6.23 5.26 -12.39
CA PHE A 179 5.28 5.93 -13.29
C PHE A 179 5.28 5.28 -14.67
N LEU A 180 4.09 4.92 -15.16
CA LEU A 180 3.91 4.46 -16.52
C LEU A 180 4.01 5.65 -17.48
N THR A 181 4.86 5.52 -18.49
CA THR A 181 5.01 6.52 -19.55
C THR A 181 3.99 6.29 -20.68
N PRO A 182 3.72 7.29 -21.53
CA PRO A 182 2.90 7.08 -22.72
C PRO A 182 3.46 6.07 -23.73
N SER A 183 4.76 5.76 -23.66
CA SER A 183 5.40 4.74 -24.49
C SER A 183 5.20 3.30 -23.97
N GLY A 184 4.65 3.14 -22.76
CA GLY A 184 4.43 1.83 -22.14
C GLY A 184 5.60 1.33 -21.30
N THR A 185 6.66 2.13 -21.12
CA THR A 185 7.75 1.87 -20.17
C THR A 185 7.44 2.44 -18.81
N TYR A 186 8.21 2.07 -17.79
CA TYR A 186 8.08 2.60 -16.44
C TYR A 186 9.28 3.45 -16.08
N GLN A 187 9.04 4.64 -15.56
CA GLN A 187 10.06 5.50 -14.96
C GLN A 187 10.03 5.37 -13.46
N LEU A 188 11.19 5.07 -12.86
CA LEU A 188 11.41 5.24 -11.43
C LEU A 188 11.87 6.67 -11.19
N ARG A 189 11.17 7.41 -10.33
CA ARG A 189 11.47 8.81 -10.00
C ARG A 189 11.77 9.00 -8.52
N ASP A 190 12.71 9.89 -8.22
CA ASP A 190 12.99 10.37 -6.88
C ASP A 190 12.06 11.56 -6.57
N LEU A 191 11.12 11.39 -5.65
CA LEU A 191 10.16 12.41 -5.24
C LEU A 191 10.68 13.30 -4.11
N THR A 192 11.85 12.99 -3.55
CA THR A 192 12.50 13.79 -2.50
C THR A 192 13.24 14.98 -3.07
N THR A 193 13.58 14.94 -4.36
CA THR A 193 14.26 16.06 -5.06
C THR A 193 13.25 17.04 -5.63
N GLU A 194 13.63 18.30 -5.76
CA GLU A 194 12.74 19.37 -6.28
C GLU A 194 12.32 19.14 -7.74
N ASP A 195 13.22 18.59 -8.55
CA ASP A 195 13.00 18.32 -9.98
C ASP A 195 12.29 16.99 -10.27
N ARG A 196 12.00 16.19 -9.21
CA ARG A 196 11.39 14.86 -9.37
C ARG A 196 12.12 13.99 -10.38
N GLY A 197 13.44 13.96 -10.26
CA GLY A 197 14.35 13.39 -11.24
C GLY A 197 14.07 11.93 -11.56
N VAL A 198 14.20 11.57 -12.84
CA VAL A 198 14.16 10.17 -13.29
C VAL A 198 15.46 9.47 -12.90
N ILE A 199 15.37 8.42 -12.09
CA ILE A 199 16.50 7.59 -11.70
C ILE A 199 16.85 6.62 -12.83
N ALA A 200 15.83 5.90 -13.36
CA ALA A 200 15.98 4.92 -14.44
C ALA A 200 14.65 4.64 -15.14
N GLU A 201 14.71 3.99 -16.29
CA GLU A 201 13.56 3.51 -17.08
C GLU A 201 13.63 1.99 -17.27
N PHE A 202 12.46 1.32 -17.22
CA PHE A 202 12.33 -0.13 -17.27
C PHE A 202 11.15 -0.55 -18.14
N ASP A 203 11.26 -1.73 -18.77
CA ASP A 203 10.13 -2.36 -19.48
C ASP A 203 9.17 -3.07 -18.52
N ALA A 204 9.60 -3.38 -17.29
CA ALA A 204 8.82 -4.02 -16.24
C ALA A 204 8.60 -3.06 -15.06
N LEU A 205 7.53 -3.29 -14.29
CA LEU A 205 7.13 -2.41 -13.19
C LEU A 205 8.14 -2.44 -12.03
N PRO A 206 8.81 -1.32 -11.70
CA PRO A 206 9.64 -1.24 -10.48
C PRO A 206 8.80 -1.46 -9.23
N SER A 207 9.24 -2.35 -8.35
CA SER A 207 8.54 -2.69 -7.10
C SER A 207 9.29 -2.24 -5.85
N ASN A 208 10.63 -2.30 -5.86
CA ASN A 208 11.45 -1.90 -4.73
C ASN A 208 12.70 -1.19 -5.24
N TYR A 209 13.06 -0.09 -4.59
CA TYR A 209 14.30 0.62 -4.78
C TYR A 209 15.11 0.65 -3.48
N PHE A 210 16.40 0.40 -3.58
CA PHE A 210 17.37 0.62 -2.51
C PHE A 210 18.70 1.03 -3.13
N PRO A 211 19.61 1.68 -2.40
CA PRO A 211 20.78 2.32 -2.99
C PRO A 211 21.58 1.42 -3.93
N GLY A 212 21.62 1.79 -5.20
CA GLY A 212 22.31 1.07 -6.27
C GLY A 212 21.48 -0.01 -6.98
N TYR A 213 20.27 -0.35 -6.52
CA TYR A 213 19.49 -1.46 -7.04
C TYR A 213 18.00 -1.15 -7.21
N VAL A 214 17.40 -1.81 -8.20
CA VAL A 214 15.93 -1.80 -8.41
C VAL A 214 15.46 -3.24 -8.61
N VAL A 215 14.40 -3.61 -7.92
CA VAL A 215 13.64 -4.83 -8.21
C VAL A 215 12.48 -4.46 -9.11
N THR A 216 12.31 -5.17 -10.23
CA THR A 216 11.15 -5.03 -11.10
C THR A 216 10.29 -6.29 -11.05
N TRP A 217 8.99 -6.12 -11.24
CA TRP A 217 8.03 -7.20 -11.35
C TRP A 217 7.65 -7.45 -12.82
N ASN A 218 7.84 -8.70 -13.27
CA ASN A 218 7.57 -9.14 -14.64
C ASN A 218 6.27 -9.96 -14.66
N VAL A 219 5.21 -9.42 -15.23
CA VAL A 219 3.88 -10.08 -15.26
C VAL A 219 3.86 -11.30 -16.17
N ASP A 220 4.64 -11.28 -17.27
CA ASP A 220 4.58 -12.25 -18.37
C ASP A 220 5.77 -13.24 -18.40
N SER A 221 6.53 -13.37 -17.31
CA SER A 221 7.74 -14.18 -17.27
C SER A 221 7.64 -15.28 -16.20
N ASP A 222 8.31 -16.41 -16.46
CA ASP A 222 8.48 -17.49 -15.45
C ASP A 222 9.24 -16.99 -14.21
N TYR A 223 10.05 -15.96 -14.40
CA TYR A 223 10.72 -15.21 -13.34
C TYR A 223 9.90 -13.96 -13.05
N ARG A 224 9.21 -13.97 -11.91
CA ARG A 224 8.32 -12.88 -11.54
C ARG A 224 9.04 -11.58 -11.26
N TYR A 225 10.35 -11.64 -10.92
CA TYR A 225 11.14 -10.48 -10.53
C TYR A 225 12.49 -10.46 -11.23
N SER A 226 13.06 -9.26 -11.34
CA SER A 226 14.43 -9.05 -11.77
C SER A 226 15.11 -8.01 -10.88
N LEU A 227 16.35 -8.28 -10.47
CA LEU A 227 17.21 -7.31 -9.79
C LEU A 227 18.06 -6.60 -10.84
N HIS A 228 17.99 -5.28 -10.85
CA HIS A 228 18.80 -4.41 -11.69
C HIS A 228 19.88 -3.73 -10.85
N ASP A 229 21.14 -3.95 -11.14
CA ASP A 229 22.26 -3.19 -10.61
C ASP A 229 22.42 -1.91 -11.43
N LEU A 230 22.11 -0.75 -10.84
CA LEU A 230 22.14 0.54 -11.54
C LEU A 230 23.56 1.02 -11.86
N SER A 231 24.58 0.48 -11.18
CA SER A 231 25.98 0.85 -11.38
C SER A 231 26.63 0.10 -12.55
N THR A 232 26.28 -1.17 -12.73
CA THR A 232 26.84 -2.05 -13.75
C THR A 232 25.93 -2.25 -14.95
N GLY A 233 24.61 -2.05 -14.77
CA GLY A 233 23.57 -2.40 -15.73
C GLY A 233 23.29 -3.91 -15.80
N GLU A 234 23.82 -4.70 -14.87
CA GLU A 234 23.55 -6.14 -14.80
C GLU A 234 22.10 -6.38 -14.33
N VAL A 235 21.46 -7.39 -14.95
CA VAL A 235 20.10 -7.82 -14.61
C VAL A 235 20.14 -9.28 -14.18
N THR A 236 19.70 -9.54 -12.95
CA THR A 236 19.64 -10.90 -12.37
C THR A 236 18.18 -11.33 -12.24
N PRO A 237 17.75 -12.41 -12.91
CA PRO A 237 16.40 -12.97 -12.72
C PRO A 237 16.25 -13.55 -11.31
N LEU A 238 15.09 -13.26 -10.68
CA LEU A 238 14.77 -13.71 -9.35
C LEU A 238 13.52 -14.58 -9.35
N TYR A 239 13.54 -15.65 -8.56
CA TYR A 239 12.37 -16.47 -8.27
C TYR A 239 11.46 -15.84 -7.22
N ALA A 240 12.05 -15.23 -6.18
CA ALA A 240 11.28 -14.67 -5.08
C ALA A 240 12.00 -13.48 -4.44
N VAL A 241 11.18 -12.61 -3.85
CA VAL A 241 11.60 -11.42 -3.10
C VAL A 241 10.74 -11.33 -1.85
N SER A 242 11.33 -10.97 -0.72
CA SER A 242 10.61 -10.66 0.52
C SER A 242 11.25 -9.45 1.20
N LEU A 243 10.39 -8.60 1.77
CA LEU A 243 10.79 -7.38 2.46
C LEU A 243 10.29 -7.42 3.91
N ALA A 244 11.16 -7.12 4.86
CA ALA A 244 10.80 -6.93 6.26
C ALA A 244 11.60 -5.79 6.88
N GLY A 245 10.91 -4.74 7.30
CA GLY A 245 11.54 -3.53 7.83
C GLY A 245 12.60 -3.00 6.86
N LYS A 246 13.85 -3.04 7.30
CA LYS A 246 15.02 -2.59 6.52
C LYS A 246 15.79 -3.73 5.84
N ARG A 247 15.15 -4.87 5.63
CA ARG A 247 15.78 -6.06 5.03
C ARG A 247 15.01 -6.48 3.79
N ILE A 248 15.74 -6.79 2.73
CA ILE A 248 15.20 -7.39 1.51
C ILE A 248 15.92 -8.69 1.20
N ALA A 249 15.19 -9.79 1.11
CA ALA A 249 15.69 -11.08 0.70
C ALA A 249 15.41 -11.30 -0.78
N LEU A 250 16.43 -11.74 -1.53
CA LEU A 250 16.45 -11.91 -2.97
C LEU A 250 16.92 -13.33 -3.27
N TYR A 251 16.08 -14.16 -3.89
CA TYR A 251 16.47 -15.50 -4.30
C TYR A 251 16.53 -15.60 -5.82
N ALA A 252 17.74 -15.82 -6.33
CA ALA A 252 18.05 -15.81 -7.75
C ALA A 252 17.98 -17.20 -8.40
N GLN A 253 17.91 -17.22 -9.72
CA GLN A 253 17.85 -18.43 -10.54
C GLN A 253 19.06 -19.33 -10.37
N ASP A 254 20.24 -18.77 -10.12
CA ASP A 254 21.47 -19.52 -9.91
C ASP A 254 21.54 -20.20 -8.53
N GLY A 255 20.51 -20.06 -7.73
CA GLY A 255 20.40 -20.59 -6.37
C GLY A 255 21.02 -19.70 -5.30
N SER A 256 21.47 -18.49 -5.65
CA SER A 256 21.96 -17.54 -4.65
C SER A 256 20.79 -16.93 -3.89
N LEU A 257 20.91 -16.90 -2.56
CA LEU A 257 20.03 -16.20 -1.64
C LEU A 257 20.81 -15.06 -0.99
N LYS A 258 20.38 -13.83 -1.27
CA LYS A 258 21.01 -12.62 -0.74
C LYS A 258 20.04 -11.89 0.17
N VAL A 259 20.54 -11.32 1.25
CA VAL A 259 19.81 -10.36 2.09
C VAL A 259 20.58 -9.05 2.09
N CYS A 260 19.91 -7.97 1.73
CA CYS A 260 20.49 -6.64 1.71
C CYS A 260 19.79 -5.73 2.73
N ASP A 261 20.53 -4.76 3.22
CA ASP A 261 20.00 -3.63 3.98
C ASP A 261 19.42 -2.62 2.98
N THR A 262 18.14 -2.28 3.11
CA THR A 262 17.49 -1.39 2.14
C THR A 262 17.94 0.05 2.27
N ASP A 263 18.35 0.53 3.45
CA ASP A 263 18.81 1.92 3.64
C ASP A 263 20.17 2.17 2.99
N THR A 264 21.03 1.16 2.97
CA THR A 264 22.42 1.31 2.53
C THR A 264 22.78 0.54 1.27
N GLY A 265 21.95 -0.42 0.85
CA GLY A 265 22.28 -1.38 -0.20
C GLY A 265 23.32 -2.43 0.23
N ALA A 266 23.74 -2.43 1.48
CA ALA A 266 24.79 -3.32 1.96
C ALA A 266 24.33 -4.78 1.98
N LEU A 267 25.16 -5.67 1.43
CA LEU A 267 24.94 -7.11 1.48
C LEU A 267 25.20 -7.63 2.91
N ILE A 268 24.20 -8.28 3.49
CA ILE A 268 24.25 -8.86 4.84
C ILE A 268 24.51 -10.37 4.75
N THR A 269 23.79 -11.03 3.84
CA THR A 269 23.83 -12.48 3.64
C THR A 269 24.05 -12.77 2.16
N ASP A 270 24.94 -13.71 1.87
CA ASP A 270 25.14 -14.28 0.53
C ASP A 270 25.42 -15.77 0.69
N VAL A 271 24.42 -16.58 0.44
CA VAL A 271 24.50 -18.03 0.61
C VAL A 271 23.97 -18.74 -0.62
N ASN A 272 24.53 -19.92 -0.91
CA ASN A 272 23.98 -20.79 -1.93
C ASN A 272 22.87 -21.64 -1.30
N ALA A 273 21.62 -21.33 -1.63
CA ALA A 273 20.44 -22.07 -1.19
C ALA A 273 20.09 -23.26 -2.12
N GLY A 274 20.84 -23.43 -3.22
CA GLY A 274 20.58 -24.42 -4.26
C GLY A 274 19.54 -23.92 -5.26
N THR A 275 19.54 -24.49 -6.43
CA THR A 275 18.53 -24.23 -7.47
C THR A 275 17.25 -25.03 -7.21
N ILE A 276 16.11 -24.54 -7.71
CA ILE A 276 14.82 -25.24 -7.70
C ILE A 276 14.54 -25.86 -9.07
N GLY A 277 13.74 -26.93 -9.11
CA GLY A 277 13.24 -27.51 -10.33
C GLY A 277 12.09 -26.71 -10.94
N ASP A 278 11.81 -26.94 -12.22
CA ASP A 278 10.68 -26.30 -12.93
C ASP A 278 9.32 -26.72 -12.36
N ASP A 279 9.28 -27.83 -11.62
CA ASP A 279 8.11 -28.38 -10.91
C ASP A 279 7.94 -27.78 -9.50
N GLN A 280 8.73 -26.79 -9.12
CA GLN A 280 8.71 -26.20 -7.80
C GLN A 280 8.41 -24.69 -7.84
N ARG A 281 7.74 -24.22 -6.82
CA ARG A 281 7.56 -22.80 -6.49
C ARG A 281 8.25 -22.48 -5.18
N VAL A 282 8.74 -21.26 -5.07
CA VAL A 282 9.40 -20.77 -3.88
C VAL A 282 8.66 -19.57 -3.32
N THR A 283 8.52 -19.53 -2.01
CA THR A 283 8.11 -18.35 -1.25
C THR A 283 9.20 -18.04 -0.24
N LEU A 284 9.52 -16.78 -0.10
CA LEU A 284 10.43 -16.27 0.93
C LEU A 284 9.63 -15.51 1.97
N ASP A 285 10.09 -15.62 3.21
CA ASP A 285 9.69 -14.73 4.30
C ASP A 285 10.96 -14.26 5.00
N CYS A 286 11.20 -12.94 4.95
CA CYS A 286 12.36 -12.29 5.52
C CYS A 286 12.01 -11.71 6.88
N GLU A 287 12.92 -11.79 7.82
CA GLU A 287 12.78 -11.19 9.15
C GLU A 287 13.71 -9.97 9.29
N GLU A 288 13.38 -9.05 10.19
CA GLU A 288 14.16 -7.83 10.41
C GLU A 288 15.60 -8.09 10.89
N ASP A 289 15.86 -9.22 11.52
CA ASP A 289 17.18 -9.66 11.95
C ASP A 289 18.01 -10.33 10.86
N GLY A 290 17.42 -10.47 9.65
CA GLY A 290 18.07 -11.05 8.47
C GLY A 290 17.94 -12.58 8.36
N PHE A 291 17.10 -13.21 9.19
CA PHE A 291 16.70 -14.59 8.95
C PHE A 291 15.75 -14.64 7.76
N VAL A 292 15.83 -15.74 6.99
CA VAL A 292 14.97 -16.00 5.85
C VAL A 292 14.39 -17.40 5.93
N TRP A 293 13.08 -17.46 5.88
CA TRP A 293 12.33 -18.70 5.69
C TRP A 293 12.09 -18.89 4.19
N MET A 294 12.51 -20.04 3.68
CA MET A 294 12.30 -20.43 2.29
C MET A 294 11.37 -21.64 2.29
N GLU A 295 10.19 -21.46 1.72
CA GLU A 295 9.24 -22.53 1.52
C GLU A 295 9.25 -22.96 0.05
N LEU A 296 9.49 -24.23 -0.20
CA LEU A 296 9.40 -24.84 -1.52
C LEU A 296 8.10 -25.64 -1.61
N ARG A 297 7.31 -25.39 -2.66
CA ARG A 297 6.07 -26.09 -2.94
C ARG A 297 6.15 -26.77 -4.30
N ASP A 298 5.48 -27.89 -4.42
CA ASP A 298 5.18 -28.49 -5.72
C ASP A 298 4.30 -27.53 -6.54
N ALA A 299 4.61 -27.34 -7.82
CA ALA A 299 3.95 -26.35 -8.64
C ALA A 299 2.50 -26.72 -9.00
N ASP A 300 2.19 -28.00 -9.05
CA ASP A 300 0.87 -28.52 -9.45
C ASP A 300 -0.04 -28.79 -8.25
N SER A 301 0.48 -29.46 -7.22
CA SER A 301 -0.31 -29.83 -6.03
C SER A 301 -0.35 -28.77 -4.95
N TYR A 302 0.59 -27.80 -5.01
CA TYR A 302 0.82 -26.79 -3.96
C TYR A 302 1.21 -27.37 -2.60
N GLU A 303 1.54 -28.66 -2.53
CA GLU A 303 2.04 -29.27 -1.31
C GLU A 303 3.44 -28.76 -0.98
N ILE A 304 3.69 -28.57 0.32
CA ILE A 304 5.01 -28.12 0.79
C ILE A 304 6.00 -29.26 0.60
N ALA A 305 7.00 -29.05 -0.25
CA ALA A 305 8.07 -30.00 -0.49
C ALA A 305 9.22 -29.84 0.51
N ALA A 306 9.53 -28.61 0.90
CA ALA A 306 10.59 -28.31 1.85
C ALA A 306 10.38 -26.97 2.54
N ILE A 307 10.87 -26.85 3.77
CA ILE A 307 11.03 -25.58 4.48
C ILE A 307 12.47 -25.47 4.96
N ARG A 308 13.16 -24.41 4.61
CA ARG A 308 14.53 -24.14 4.99
C ARG A 308 14.65 -22.78 5.67
N VAL A 309 15.45 -22.70 6.71
CA VAL A 309 15.70 -21.46 7.45
C VAL A 309 17.16 -21.10 7.29
N TYR A 310 17.41 -19.89 6.85
CA TYR A 310 18.75 -19.33 6.67
C TYR A 310 18.98 -18.20 7.66
N SER A 311 20.16 -18.16 8.26
CA SER A 311 20.68 -17.01 8.97
C SER A 311 21.71 -16.28 8.10
N PRO A 312 22.21 -15.11 8.53
CA PRO A 312 23.32 -14.45 7.83
C PRO A 312 24.57 -15.31 7.60
N GLN A 313 24.72 -16.40 8.36
CA GLN A 313 25.86 -17.32 8.27
C GLN A 313 25.59 -18.58 7.43
N GLY A 314 24.37 -18.76 6.93
CA GLY A 314 24.00 -19.88 6.08
C GLY A 314 22.79 -20.68 6.58
N LEU A 315 22.59 -21.87 6.04
CA LEU A 315 21.49 -22.76 6.41
C LEU A 315 21.57 -23.11 7.90
N VAL A 316 20.50 -22.76 8.64
CA VAL A 316 20.36 -23.08 10.07
C VAL A 316 19.59 -24.38 10.26
N SER A 317 18.53 -24.57 9.49
CA SER A 317 17.63 -25.71 9.63
C SER A 317 17.00 -26.09 8.30
N ASP A 318 16.88 -27.39 8.07
CA ASP A 318 16.04 -27.97 7.01
C ASP A 318 14.93 -28.76 7.70
N LEU A 319 13.71 -28.22 7.59
CA LEU A 319 12.52 -28.75 8.25
C LEU A 319 11.71 -29.65 7.32
N SER A 320 12.24 -30.03 6.17
CA SER A 320 11.53 -30.82 5.14
C SER A 320 11.00 -32.15 5.68
N SER A 321 11.70 -32.77 6.63
CA SER A 321 11.27 -34.02 7.28
C SER A 321 10.06 -33.85 8.21
N LEU A 322 9.73 -32.64 8.64
CA LEU A 322 8.57 -32.40 9.51
C LEU A 322 7.26 -32.35 8.73
N ASN A 323 7.33 -32.14 7.42
CA ASN A 323 6.16 -32.06 6.57
C ASN A 323 5.38 -33.39 6.47
N GLU A 324 6.06 -34.54 6.63
CA GLU A 324 5.41 -35.85 6.67
C GLU A 324 4.52 -36.05 7.90
N THR A 325 4.70 -35.23 8.94
CA THR A 325 4.00 -35.40 10.23
C THR A 325 2.95 -34.32 10.50
N TYR A 326 3.09 -33.13 9.91
CA TYR A 326 2.23 -31.97 10.20
C TYR A 326 1.82 -31.26 8.92
N ASN A 327 0.56 -31.38 8.51
CA ASN A 327 -0.01 -30.68 7.34
C ASN A 327 -0.16 -29.16 7.52
N TYR A 328 0.30 -28.58 8.64
CA TYR A 328 0.25 -27.16 8.93
C TYR A 328 1.39 -26.75 9.87
N LEU A 329 2.50 -26.28 9.31
CA LEU A 329 3.40 -25.40 10.04
C LEU A 329 2.91 -23.95 9.83
N SER A 330 1.89 -23.54 10.60
CA SER A 330 1.58 -22.14 10.70
C SER A 330 2.60 -21.49 11.62
N TYR A 331 3.43 -20.60 11.06
CA TYR A 331 4.27 -19.60 11.71
C TYR A 331 4.74 -19.93 13.14
N LEU A 332 5.91 -20.50 13.25
CA LEU A 332 6.67 -20.43 14.47
C LEU A 332 7.25 -19.01 14.57
N THR A 333 6.55 -18.12 15.27
CA THR A 333 7.16 -16.87 15.70
C THR A 333 8.27 -17.24 16.68
N THR A 334 9.50 -16.96 16.33
CA THR A 334 10.62 -17.01 17.26
C THR A 334 10.57 -15.76 18.13
N ASP A 335 9.82 -15.79 19.22
CA ASP A 335 10.07 -14.90 20.35
C ASP A 335 11.42 -15.31 20.92
N ALA A 336 12.49 -14.71 20.46
CA ALA A 336 13.80 -14.81 21.06
C ALA A 336 13.80 -13.96 22.33
N ASN A 337 13.72 -14.63 23.49
CA ASN A 337 14.11 -14.08 24.77
C ASN A 337 15.63 -14.03 24.91
#